data_3d63a8bbce1200326f655f92585388d0
#
_entry.id   3d63a8bbce1200326f655f92585388d0
#
_cell.length_a   1.000
_cell.length_b   1.000
_cell.length_c   1.000
_cell.angle_alpha   90.00
_cell.angle_beta   90.00
_cell.angle_gamma   90.00
#
_symmetry.space_group_name_H-M   'P 1'
#
loop_
_entity.id
_entity.type
_entity.pdbx_description
1 polymer ?
#
loop_
_entity_poly.entity_id
_entity_poly.type
_entity_poly.pdbx_seq_one_letter_code
_entity_poly.pdbx_strand_id
1 'polypeptide(L)'
;MAQVSFAQEVRTLKLRPFEKTIISDTLKESSGLTIIKGKLLSFNDSGNPAEIYELNPNNGSIGKTYRTNAVNIDWEAITNDGENIYVGDFGNNLGNRKDLNIYKIPFTPEAENLIYTSKINFFYPEQQDFSAKNRNNDFDAEAMIFLNGKIHLFTKEWKSKSVSHYIIDPTTETLQAAQKTESYQSDFVVTDATYYQGKLYLVGYTKGAKVYLLSCEETAPGLFFSRKIQKYFLGMTTRFGQIEGLTATEEGLYISGEQFKFKIINARQRLYFLPFKELN
;
A
#
# COMPACT_ATOMS: atom_id res chain seq x y z
N MET A 1 -15.39 -21.58 -26.26
CA MET A 1 -14.08 -20.97 -26.58
C MET A 1 -13.11 -21.38 -25.47
N ALA A 2 -12.03 -22.05 -25.85
CA ALA A 2 -11.00 -22.45 -24.83
C ALA A 2 -10.26 -21.19 -24.38
N GLN A 3 -10.32 -20.86 -23.10
CA GLN A 3 -9.41 -19.88 -22.48
C GLN A 3 -8.01 -20.47 -22.52
N VAL A 4 -7.15 -19.94 -23.38
CA VAL A 4 -5.72 -20.24 -23.34
C VAL A 4 -5.16 -19.51 -22.12
N SER A 5 -5.03 -20.22 -21.01
CA SER A 5 -4.30 -19.73 -19.83
C SER A 5 -2.82 -19.74 -20.19
N PHE A 6 -2.29 -18.60 -20.58
CA PHE A 6 -0.83 -18.42 -20.61
C PHE A 6 -0.36 -18.38 -19.16
N ALA A 7 0.53 -19.31 -18.80
CA ALA A 7 1.22 -19.23 -17.52
C ALA A 7 1.89 -17.84 -17.41
N GLN A 8 1.59 -17.11 -16.34
CA GLN A 8 2.18 -15.78 -16.12
C GLN A 8 3.69 -15.96 -15.96
N GLU A 9 4.46 -15.34 -16.84
CA GLU A 9 5.90 -15.30 -16.72
C GLU A 9 6.30 -14.49 -15.48
N VAL A 10 7.06 -15.12 -14.57
CA VAL A 10 7.60 -14.48 -13.37
C VAL A 10 9.08 -14.22 -13.58
N ARG A 11 9.48 -12.96 -13.67
CA ARG A 11 10.89 -12.57 -13.73
C ARG A 11 11.48 -12.52 -12.32
N THR A 12 12.71 -12.96 -12.14
CA THR A 12 13.42 -12.83 -10.86
C THR A 12 14.19 -11.53 -10.83
N LEU A 13 13.84 -10.64 -9.89
CA LEU A 13 14.51 -9.40 -9.61
C LEU A 13 14.94 -9.37 -8.14
N LYS A 14 16.22 -9.55 -7.86
CA LYS A 14 16.72 -9.57 -6.48
C LYS A 14 16.71 -8.16 -5.90
N LEU A 15 15.87 -7.89 -4.88
CA LEU A 15 15.76 -6.57 -4.24
C LEU A 15 16.99 -6.19 -3.39
N ARG A 16 17.73 -7.18 -2.85
CA ARG A 16 18.85 -6.94 -1.93
C ARG A 16 19.94 -5.96 -2.44
N PRO A 17 20.36 -5.98 -3.71
CA PRO A 17 21.36 -5.01 -4.20
C PRO A 17 20.89 -3.54 -4.15
N PHE A 18 19.60 -3.32 -4.00
CA PHE A 18 18.96 -2.00 -3.99
C PHE A 18 18.64 -1.49 -2.58
N GLU A 19 19.16 -2.15 -1.55
CA GLU A 19 19.03 -1.69 -0.18
C GLU A 19 19.73 -0.34 0.00
N LYS A 20 18.97 0.64 0.47
CA LYS A 20 19.47 1.99 0.77
C LYS A 20 19.95 2.09 2.20
N THR A 21 19.07 1.72 3.13
CA THR A 21 19.34 1.91 4.55
C THR A 21 18.40 1.08 5.43
N ILE A 22 18.75 0.95 6.71
CA ILE A 22 17.87 0.52 7.77
C ILE A 22 17.07 1.73 8.23
N ILE A 23 15.75 1.60 8.32
CA ILE A 23 14.87 2.65 8.82
C ILE A 23 14.99 2.76 10.34
N SER A 24 14.74 3.95 10.91
CA SER A 24 14.70 4.20 12.34
C SER A 24 13.79 3.20 13.07
N ASP A 25 14.18 2.83 14.29
CA ASP A 25 13.35 1.97 15.15
C ASP A 25 12.01 2.62 15.56
N THR A 26 11.83 3.91 15.31
CA THR A 26 10.54 4.61 15.43
C THR A 26 9.52 4.10 14.41
N LEU A 27 9.97 3.65 13.22
CA LEU A 27 9.15 3.11 12.12
C LEU A 27 9.37 1.59 11.96
N LYS A 28 9.22 0.82 13.03
CA LYS A 28 9.36 -0.65 12.97
C LYS A 28 8.25 -1.33 12.21
N GLU A 29 7.07 -0.75 12.27
CA GLU A 29 5.81 -1.21 11.66
C GLU A 29 5.39 -0.25 10.54
N SER A 30 6.40 0.14 9.69
CA SER A 30 6.17 1.04 8.55
C SER A 30 5.19 0.41 7.56
N SER A 31 3.99 0.99 7.43
CA SER A 31 2.89 0.52 6.61
C SER A 31 2.44 1.59 5.61
N GLY A 32 3.15 1.70 4.50
CA GLY A 32 2.88 2.66 3.43
C GLY A 32 3.93 3.74 3.25
N LEU A 33 4.10 4.16 2.00
CA LEU A 33 4.99 5.24 1.59
C LEU A 33 4.30 6.21 0.64
N THR A 34 4.56 7.50 0.80
CA THR A 34 4.19 8.50 -0.21
C THR A 34 5.23 9.61 -0.32
N ILE A 35 5.32 10.26 -1.47
CA ILE A 35 6.14 11.46 -1.66
C ILE A 35 5.23 12.63 -1.99
N ILE A 36 5.28 13.67 -1.18
CA ILE A 36 4.54 14.92 -1.37
C ILE A 36 5.45 16.11 -1.06
N LYS A 37 5.45 17.13 -1.92
CA LYS A 37 6.25 18.36 -1.76
C LYS A 37 7.72 18.05 -1.43
N GLY A 38 8.30 17.02 -2.08
CA GLY A 38 9.69 16.58 -1.89
C GLY A 38 10.00 15.84 -0.59
N LYS A 39 8.97 15.50 0.21
CA LYS A 39 9.10 14.74 1.47
C LYS A 39 8.67 13.30 1.28
N LEU A 40 9.53 12.35 1.66
CA LEU A 40 9.17 10.94 1.77
C LEU A 40 8.51 10.73 3.13
N LEU A 41 7.24 10.31 3.12
CA LEU A 41 6.43 10.12 4.31
C LEU A 41 6.06 8.65 4.51
N SER A 42 5.97 8.26 5.77
CA SER A 42 5.49 6.95 6.21
C SER A 42 4.77 7.07 7.55
N PHE A 43 4.16 6.00 8.03
CA PHE A 43 3.50 5.88 9.33
C PHE A 43 3.68 4.45 9.87
N ASN A 44 3.35 4.22 11.13
CA ASN A 44 3.24 2.88 11.70
C ASN A 44 1.80 2.38 11.64
N ASP A 45 1.64 1.08 11.47
CA ASP A 45 0.41 0.32 11.51
C ASP A 45 -0.37 0.48 12.84
N SER A 46 -1.43 -0.27 13.02
CA SER A 46 -2.34 -0.28 14.16
C SER A 46 -1.64 -0.37 15.52
N GLY A 47 -2.28 0.19 16.56
CA GLY A 47 -1.73 0.22 17.91
C GLY A 47 -0.63 1.25 18.16
N ASN A 48 -0.24 2.00 17.15
CA ASN A 48 0.74 3.09 17.22
C ASN A 48 0.03 4.46 17.28
N PRO A 49 0.74 5.53 17.71
CA PRO A 49 0.21 6.89 17.62
C PRO A 49 -0.18 7.26 16.18
N ALA A 50 -1.22 8.11 16.05
CA ALA A 50 -1.64 8.66 14.76
C ALA A 50 -0.66 9.76 14.30
N GLU A 51 0.53 9.35 13.92
CA GLU A 51 1.66 10.19 13.53
C GLU A 51 2.17 9.82 12.13
N ILE A 52 2.60 10.84 11.39
CA ILE A 52 3.23 10.69 10.09
C ILE A 52 4.68 11.14 10.20
N TYR A 53 5.58 10.35 9.66
CA TYR A 53 7.02 10.53 9.80
C TYR A 53 7.65 10.93 8.47
N GLU A 54 8.42 12.01 8.45
CA GLU A 54 9.33 12.33 7.35
C GLU A 54 10.56 11.44 7.44
N LEU A 55 10.72 10.57 6.46
CA LEU A 55 11.83 9.62 6.38
C LEU A 55 12.95 10.17 5.50
N ASN A 56 14.16 10.22 6.02
CA ASN A 56 15.34 10.53 5.22
C ASN A 56 15.75 9.30 4.38
N PRO A 57 15.63 9.36 3.03
CA PRO A 57 15.88 8.20 2.18
C PRO A 57 17.36 7.78 2.11
N ASN A 58 18.29 8.61 2.58
CA ASN A 58 19.73 8.31 2.51
C ASN A 58 20.25 7.55 3.72
N ASN A 59 19.68 7.81 4.91
CA ASN A 59 20.16 7.22 6.16
C ASN A 59 19.08 6.58 7.03
N GLY A 60 17.81 6.63 6.62
CA GLY A 60 16.69 6.02 7.33
C GLY A 60 16.27 6.71 8.63
N SER A 61 16.83 7.90 8.94
CA SER A 61 16.44 8.67 10.10
C SER A 61 15.09 9.35 9.92
N ILE A 62 14.41 9.64 11.03
CA ILE A 62 13.23 10.50 11.01
C ILE A 62 13.70 11.95 11.02
N GLY A 63 13.32 12.71 10.01
CA GLY A 63 13.57 14.15 9.90
C GLY A 63 12.58 14.95 10.74
N LYS A 64 11.29 14.64 10.57
CA LYS A 64 10.19 15.29 11.29
C LYS A 64 9.07 14.29 11.61
N THR A 65 8.39 14.51 12.72
CA THR A 65 7.18 13.80 13.11
C THR A 65 6.01 14.80 13.09
N TYR A 66 4.99 14.47 12.32
CA TYR A 66 3.74 15.23 12.25
C TYR A 66 2.69 14.51 13.06
N ARG A 67 2.20 15.14 14.13
CA ARG A 67 1.05 14.62 14.88
C ARG A 67 -0.23 14.95 14.15
N THR A 68 -1.20 14.04 14.19
CA THR A 68 -2.51 14.27 13.61
C THR A 68 -3.60 14.28 14.69
N ASN A 69 -4.77 14.84 14.35
CA ASN A 69 -5.97 14.70 15.16
C ASN A 69 -6.84 13.49 14.71
N ALA A 70 -6.34 12.67 13.80
CA ALA A 70 -6.97 11.42 13.39
C ALA A 70 -6.82 10.33 14.48
N VAL A 71 -7.50 9.22 14.30
CA VAL A 71 -7.36 8.03 15.14
C VAL A 71 -6.74 6.92 14.31
N ASN A 72 -5.71 6.28 14.80
CA ASN A 72 -5.15 5.08 14.19
C ASN A 72 -5.83 3.86 14.82
N ILE A 73 -6.88 3.34 14.16
CA ILE A 73 -7.49 2.06 14.51
C ILE A 73 -6.74 0.93 13.81
N ASP A 74 -6.59 1.08 12.47
CA ASP A 74 -5.90 0.11 11.62
C ASP A 74 -5.47 0.81 10.33
N TRP A 75 -4.45 1.70 10.44
CA TRP A 75 -3.92 2.45 9.30
C TRP A 75 -3.09 1.53 8.40
N GLU A 76 -3.40 1.49 7.11
CA GLU A 76 -2.82 0.53 6.17
C GLU A 76 -2.23 1.16 4.90
N ALA A 77 -2.61 2.38 4.56
CA ALA A 77 -2.12 3.01 3.33
C ALA A 77 -2.03 4.52 3.44
N ILE A 78 -1.14 5.11 2.65
CA ILE A 78 -1.02 6.56 2.46
C ILE A 78 -0.82 6.90 0.99
N THR A 79 -1.57 7.89 0.50
CA THR A 79 -1.37 8.47 -0.84
C THR A 79 -1.55 9.99 -0.81
N ASN A 80 -1.39 10.68 -1.93
CA ASN A 80 -1.56 12.13 -1.99
C ASN A 80 -2.07 12.61 -3.34
N ASP A 81 -2.64 13.84 -3.37
CA ASP A 81 -3.08 14.55 -4.56
C ASP A 81 -2.16 15.75 -4.92
N GLY A 82 -1.02 15.87 -4.27
CA GLY A 82 -0.08 16.99 -4.38
C GLY A 82 -0.30 18.10 -3.33
N GLU A 83 -1.51 18.24 -2.79
CA GLU A 83 -1.86 19.21 -1.74
C GLU A 83 -2.24 18.53 -0.43
N ASN A 84 -2.96 17.42 -0.49
CA ASN A 84 -3.40 16.66 0.66
C ASN A 84 -2.76 15.28 0.66
N ILE A 85 -2.52 14.75 1.86
CA ILE A 85 -2.31 13.33 2.06
C ILE A 85 -3.64 12.68 2.42
N TYR A 86 -3.79 11.44 2.00
CA TYR A 86 -4.91 10.57 2.34
C TYR A 86 -4.37 9.39 3.13
N VAL A 87 -4.89 9.16 4.34
CA VAL A 87 -4.48 8.06 5.21
C VAL A 87 -5.65 7.12 5.38
N GLY A 88 -5.46 5.87 4.99
CA GLY A 88 -6.50 4.84 5.03
C GLY A 88 -6.55 4.13 6.36
N ASP A 89 -7.64 4.31 7.12
CA ASP A 89 -7.97 3.58 8.33
C ASP A 89 -9.01 2.52 7.98
N PHE A 90 -8.55 1.47 7.31
CA PHE A 90 -9.43 0.48 6.73
C PHE A 90 -8.91 -0.96 6.82
N GLY A 91 -7.83 -1.21 7.55
CA GLY A 91 -7.39 -2.56 7.85
C GLY A 91 -8.52 -3.40 8.44
N ASN A 92 -8.68 -4.62 7.94
CA ASN A 92 -9.83 -5.46 8.27
C ASN A 92 -9.46 -6.95 8.21
N ASN A 93 -8.33 -7.29 8.79
CA ASN A 93 -7.79 -8.65 8.83
C ASN A 93 -8.81 -9.70 9.34
N LEU A 94 -9.71 -9.30 10.26
CA LEU A 94 -10.80 -10.14 10.76
C LEU A 94 -12.02 -10.17 9.84
N GLY A 95 -12.17 -9.22 8.91
CA GLY A 95 -13.34 -9.10 8.03
C GLY A 95 -14.62 -8.66 8.74
N ASN A 96 -14.53 -7.98 9.88
CA ASN A 96 -15.70 -7.63 10.70
C ASN A 96 -15.90 -6.13 10.92
N ARG A 97 -14.99 -5.27 10.41
CA ARG A 97 -15.10 -3.81 10.52
C ARG A 97 -16.23 -3.26 9.65
N LYS A 98 -16.91 -2.23 10.17
CA LYS A 98 -18.01 -1.48 9.51
C LYS A 98 -17.75 0.03 9.50
N ASP A 99 -16.60 0.45 9.98
CA ASP A 99 -16.18 1.82 10.20
C ASP A 99 -14.98 2.21 9.31
N LEU A 100 -14.87 1.59 8.14
CA LEU A 100 -13.78 1.83 7.20
C LEU A 100 -13.81 3.29 6.71
N ASN A 101 -12.65 3.93 6.75
CA ASN A 101 -12.56 5.34 6.37
C ASN A 101 -11.17 5.74 5.86
N ILE A 102 -11.12 6.93 5.24
CA ILE A 102 -9.90 7.56 4.78
C ILE A 102 -9.90 8.99 5.31
N TYR A 103 -8.83 9.40 5.99
CA TYR A 103 -8.62 10.77 6.42
C TYR A 103 -7.99 11.60 5.30
N LYS A 104 -8.61 12.73 4.93
CA LYS A 104 -8.03 13.74 4.05
C LYS A 104 -7.37 14.82 4.90
N ILE A 105 -6.08 15.01 4.73
CA ILE A 105 -5.24 15.85 5.58
C ILE A 105 -4.44 16.83 4.69
N PRO A 106 -4.69 18.14 4.71
CA PRO A 106 -3.85 19.13 4.04
C PRO A 106 -2.40 19.01 4.53
N PHE A 107 -1.45 18.92 3.59
CA PHE A 107 -0.04 18.75 3.94
C PHE A 107 0.75 20.02 3.73
N THR A 108 1.40 20.48 4.80
CA THR A 108 2.36 21.58 4.80
C THR A 108 3.62 21.13 5.52
N PRO A 109 4.79 21.10 4.86
CA PRO A 109 6.05 20.61 5.45
C PRO A 109 6.47 21.34 6.73
N GLU A 110 6.10 22.60 6.88
CA GLU A 110 6.43 23.46 8.03
C GLU A 110 5.49 23.23 9.22
N ALA A 111 4.31 22.65 9.02
CA ALA A 111 3.32 22.42 10.08
C ALA A 111 3.88 21.52 11.19
N GLU A 112 3.57 21.84 12.45
CA GLU A 112 3.88 20.95 13.60
C GLU A 112 2.85 19.84 13.74
N ASN A 113 1.58 20.17 13.46
CA ASN A 113 0.47 19.24 13.51
C ASN A 113 -0.30 19.27 12.20
N LEU A 114 -0.80 18.13 11.80
CA LEU A 114 -1.62 17.96 10.62
C LEU A 114 -3.06 17.66 11.05
N ILE A 115 -4.00 18.49 10.61
CA ILE A 115 -5.41 18.37 10.98
C ILE A 115 -6.20 17.87 9.78
N TYR A 116 -6.89 16.76 9.90
CA TYR A 116 -7.73 16.27 8.81
C TYR A 116 -8.93 17.22 8.61
N THR A 117 -9.30 17.42 7.35
CA THR A 117 -10.43 18.26 6.96
C THR A 117 -11.67 17.46 6.59
N SER A 118 -11.49 16.18 6.27
CA SER A 118 -12.58 15.28 5.92
C SER A 118 -12.26 13.87 6.33
N LYS A 119 -13.30 13.14 6.73
CA LYS A 119 -13.30 11.69 6.99
C LYS A 119 -14.23 11.03 5.98
N ILE A 120 -13.64 10.33 5.01
CA ILE A 120 -14.34 9.71 3.89
C ILE A 120 -14.72 8.29 4.31
N ASN A 121 -15.99 8.10 4.66
CA ASN A 121 -16.48 6.79 5.12
C ASN A 121 -16.99 5.97 3.94
N PHE A 122 -16.66 4.67 3.93
CA PHE A 122 -17.08 3.77 2.86
C PHE A 122 -17.37 2.35 3.37
N PHE A 123 -18.01 1.54 2.54
CA PHE A 123 -18.25 0.13 2.76
C PHE A 123 -18.15 -0.66 1.45
N TYR A 124 -17.94 -1.97 1.56
CA TYR A 124 -17.98 -2.88 0.41
C TYR A 124 -19.42 -3.41 0.23
N PRO A 125 -20.11 -3.08 -0.88
CA PRO A 125 -21.50 -3.55 -1.10
C PRO A 125 -21.64 -5.07 -1.10
N GLU A 126 -20.58 -5.78 -1.49
CA GLU A 126 -20.55 -7.24 -1.59
C GLU A 126 -20.34 -7.92 -0.23
N GLN A 127 -19.89 -7.20 0.80
CA GLN A 127 -19.65 -7.77 2.12
C GLN A 127 -20.97 -7.94 2.88
N GLN A 128 -21.46 -9.18 2.97
CA GLN A 128 -22.68 -9.54 3.68
C GLN A 128 -22.43 -10.22 5.03
N ASP A 129 -21.26 -10.81 5.20
CA ASP A 129 -20.87 -11.51 6.43
C ASP A 129 -19.77 -10.74 7.15
N PHE A 130 -20.08 -10.30 8.36
CA PHE A 130 -19.19 -9.59 9.27
C PHE A 130 -18.76 -10.45 10.47
N SER A 131 -18.94 -11.77 10.40
CA SER A 131 -18.36 -12.67 11.39
C SER A 131 -16.83 -12.66 11.30
N ALA A 132 -16.15 -12.60 12.46
CA ALA A 132 -14.70 -12.53 12.49
C ALA A 132 -14.04 -13.79 11.90
N LYS A 133 -13.24 -13.63 10.87
CA LYS A 133 -12.54 -14.70 10.13
C LYS A 133 -11.10 -14.30 9.86
N ASN A 134 -10.25 -14.39 10.88
CA ASN A 134 -8.86 -13.95 10.80
C ASN A 134 -8.13 -14.49 9.56
N ARG A 135 -7.71 -13.57 8.67
CA ARG A 135 -7.02 -13.87 7.41
C ARG A 135 -7.72 -14.92 6.55
N ASN A 136 -9.06 -14.90 6.56
CA ASN A 136 -9.92 -15.76 5.75
C ASN A 136 -11.12 -15.00 5.20
N ASN A 137 -10.87 -13.78 4.74
CA ASN A 137 -11.83 -12.90 4.06
C ASN A 137 -11.13 -12.22 2.89
N ASP A 138 -11.88 -11.49 2.06
CA ASP A 138 -11.42 -10.76 0.90
C ASP A 138 -11.82 -9.26 0.96
N PHE A 139 -12.13 -8.75 2.18
CA PHE A 139 -12.54 -7.38 2.45
C PHE A 139 -11.56 -6.65 3.38
N ASP A 140 -10.31 -7.09 3.37
CA ASP A 140 -9.19 -6.37 3.90
C ASP A 140 -8.55 -5.53 2.79
N ALA A 141 -7.99 -4.36 3.09
CA ALA A 141 -7.29 -3.54 2.12
C ALA A 141 -6.04 -2.94 2.76
N GLU A 142 -4.99 -2.81 1.96
CA GLU A 142 -3.71 -2.25 2.42
C GLU A 142 -3.03 -1.38 1.36
N ALA A 143 -3.73 -1.03 0.27
CA ALA A 143 -3.12 -0.26 -0.80
C ALA A 143 -4.11 0.75 -1.40
N MET A 144 -3.63 1.97 -1.65
CA MET A 144 -4.42 2.97 -2.37
C MET A 144 -3.54 3.95 -3.15
N ILE A 145 -4.09 4.48 -4.23
CA ILE A 145 -3.51 5.59 -4.99
C ILE A 145 -4.56 6.69 -5.20
N PHE A 146 -4.10 7.93 -5.38
CA PHE A 146 -4.95 9.01 -5.87
C PHE A 146 -4.71 9.20 -7.37
N LEU A 147 -5.75 9.05 -8.18
CA LEU A 147 -5.65 9.18 -9.63
C LEU A 147 -6.94 9.76 -10.21
N ASN A 148 -6.84 10.71 -11.15
CA ASN A 148 -7.97 11.31 -11.84
C ASN A 148 -9.07 11.85 -10.89
N GLY A 149 -8.68 12.43 -9.75
CA GLY A 149 -9.59 13.00 -8.75
C GLY A 149 -10.35 11.96 -7.91
N LYS A 150 -9.94 10.70 -7.95
CA LYS A 150 -10.54 9.60 -7.17
C LYS A 150 -9.47 8.85 -6.37
N ILE A 151 -9.93 8.18 -5.32
CA ILE A 151 -9.12 7.21 -4.59
C ILE A 151 -9.40 5.82 -5.19
N HIS A 152 -8.34 5.17 -5.62
CA HIS A 152 -8.34 3.80 -6.10
C HIS A 152 -7.80 2.92 -4.99
N LEU A 153 -8.64 2.04 -4.45
CA LEU A 153 -8.34 1.15 -3.35
C LEU A 153 -8.12 -0.28 -3.87
N PHE A 154 -7.10 -0.96 -3.35
CA PHE A 154 -6.76 -2.33 -3.72
C PHE A 154 -6.81 -3.23 -2.48
N THR A 155 -7.57 -4.34 -2.58
CA THR A 155 -7.78 -5.25 -1.46
C THR A 155 -6.60 -6.18 -1.23
N LYS A 156 -6.42 -6.57 0.03
CA LYS A 156 -5.52 -7.64 0.50
C LYS A 156 -6.33 -8.92 0.73
N GLU A 157 -6.54 -9.68 -0.31
CA GLU A 157 -7.45 -10.83 -0.28
C GLU A 157 -6.78 -12.10 0.25
N TRP A 158 -6.97 -12.38 1.52
CA TRP A 158 -6.39 -13.55 2.17
C TRP A 158 -7.00 -14.87 1.75
N LYS A 159 -8.29 -14.90 1.39
CA LYS A 159 -9.01 -16.12 1.02
C LYS A 159 -8.77 -16.48 -0.44
N SER A 160 -9.07 -15.58 -1.35
CA SER A 160 -8.98 -15.77 -2.82
C SER A 160 -7.54 -15.74 -3.33
N LYS A 161 -6.63 -14.99 -2.70
CA LYS A 161 -5.30 -14.60 -3.20
C LYS A 161 -5.36 -13.76 -4.46
N SER A 162 -6.44 -13.01 -4.59
CA SER A 162 -6.67 -12.02 -5.63
C SER A 162 -6.44 -10.60 -5.09
N VAL A 163 -6.62 -9.63 -5.94
CA VAL A 163 -6.77 -8.22 -5.61
C VAL A 163 -8.00 -7.69 -6.34
N SER A 164 -8.88 -7.03 -5.61
CA SER A 164 -10.01 -6.28 -6.18
C SER A 164 -9.70 -4.79 -6.13
N HIS A 165 -10.05 -4.10 -7.19
CA HIS A 165 -9.87 -2.67 -7.34
C HIS A 165 -11.21 -1.97 -7.18
N TYR A 166 -11.27 -1.02 -6.25
CA TYR A 166 -12.44 -0.20 -5.95
C TYR A 166 -12.12 1.28 -6.17
N ILE A 167 -13.14 2.04 -6.54
CA ILE A 167 -13.09 3.52 -6.62
C ILE A 167 -13.93 4.12 -5.51
N ILE A 168 -13.37 5.14 -4.85
CA ILE A 168 -13.99 5.93 -3.79
C ILE A 168 -13.91 7.40 -4.16
N ASP A 169 -15.01 8.13 -4.00
CA ASP A 169 -15.07 9.57 -4.25
C ASP A 169 -14.57 10.34 -3.01
N PRO A 170 -13.43 11.06 -3.09
CA PRO A 170 -12.90 11.79 -1.94
C PRO A 170 -13.70 13.07 -1.59
N THR A 171 -14.69 13.43 -2.38
CA THR A 171 -15.55 14.60 -2.14
C THR A 171 -16.89 14.26 -1.48
N THR A 172 -17.20 12.96 -1.34
CA THR A 172 -18.44 12.49 -0.71
C THR A 172 -18.30 12.56 0.80
N GLU A 173 -19.15 13.38 1.46
CA GLU A 173 -19.16 13.58 2.91
C GLU A 173 -19.97 12.54 3.68
N THR A 174 -20.84 11.79 2.99
CA THR A 174 -21.67 10.73 3.57
C THR A 174 -21.04 9.35 3.38
N LEU A 175 -21.56 8.35 4.09
CA LEU A 175 -21.18 6.96 3.88
C LEU A 175 -21.48 6.55 2.43
N GLN A 176 -20.46 6.05 1.71
CA GLN A 176 -20.58 5.65 0.31
C GLN A 176 -20.23 4.19 0.08
N ALA A 177 -20.81 3.60 -0.94
CA ALA A 177 -20.44 2.30 -1.45
C ALA A 177 -19.13 2.41 -2.26
N ALA A 178 -18.12 1.63 -1.91
CA ALA A 178 -16.94 1.48 -2.75
C ALA A 178 -17.32 0.80 -4.08
N GLN A 179 -16.98 1.42 -5.20
CA GLN A 179 -17.34 0.92 -6.52
C GLN A 179 -16.30 -0.07 -7.03
N LYS A 180 -16.63 -1.36 -7.03
CA LYS A 180 -15.75 -2.38 -7.62
C LYS A 180 -15.67 -2.21 -9.15
N THR A 181 -14.43 -2.15 -9.69
CA THR A 181 -14.20 -1.95 -11.13
C THR A 181 -13.63 -3.17 -11.81
N GLU A 182 -12.62 -3.78 -11.22
CA GLU A 182 -11.91 -4.92 -11.78
C GLU A 182 -11.30 -5.79 -10.67
N SER A 183 -10.83 -6.97 -11.01
CA SER A 183 -10.08 -7.83 -10.10
C SER A 183 -9.07 -8.68 -10.87
N TYR A 184 -8.02 -9.12 -10.16
CA TYR A 184 -6.94 -9.89 -10.74
C TYR A 184 -6.45 -10.97 -9.78
N GLN A 185 -6.20 -12.19 -10.31
CA GLN A 185 -5.63 -13.30 -9.56
C GLN A 185 -4.11 -13.10 -9.41
N SER A 186 -3.70 -12.48 -8.32
CA SER A 186 -2.29 -12.15 -8.05
C SER A 186 -1.47 -13.34 -7.54
N ASP A 187 -2.12 -14.32 -6.87
CA ASP A 187 -1.54 -15.45 -6.14
C ASP A 187 -0.70 -15.03 -4.91
N PHE A 188 -0.85 -13.80 -4.47
CA PHE A 188 -0.29 -13.25 -3.24
C PHE A 188 -1.19 -12.14 -2.72
N VAL A 189 -0.99 -11.70 -1.48
CA VAL A 189 -1.73 -10.57 -0.92
C VAL A 189 -1.02 -9.27 -1.23
N VAL A 190 -1.75 -8.27 -1.73
CA VAL A 190 -1.24 -6.93 -2.03
C VAL A 190 -1.17 -6.13 -0.73
N THR A 191 -0.08 -5.38 -0.53
CA THR A 191 0.20 -4.62 0.69
C THR A 191 0.51 -3.14 0.46
N ASP A 192 0.85 -2.71 -0.74
CA ASP A 192 0.87 -1.29 -1.11
C ASP A 192 0.85 -1.10 -2.63
N ALA A 193 0.56 0.13 -3.07
CA ALA A 193 0.42 0.53 -4.46
C ALA A 193 1.03 1.90 -4.73
N THR A 194 1.53 2.09 -5.94
CA THR A 194 1.86 3.42 -6.47
C THR A 194 1.59 3.49 -7.96
N TYR A 195 1.30 4.68 -8.46
CA TYR A 195 1.09 4.94 -9.88
C TYR A 195 2.12 5.93 -10.40
N TYR A 196 2.72 5.62 -11.54
CA TYR A 196 3.67 6.51 -12.20
C TYR A 196 3.66 6.29 -13.70
N GLN A 197 3.50 7.39 -14.46
CA GLN A 197 3.60 7.43 -15.93
C GLN A 197 2.82 6.32 -16.65
N GLY A 198 1.53 6.18 -16.36
CA GLY A 198 0.66 5.20 -17.01
C GLY A 198 0.81 3.77 -16.52
N LYS A 199 1.51 3.53 -15.40
CA LYS A 199 1.69 2.22 -14.80
C LYS A 199 1.33 2.21 -13.32
N LEU A 200 0.52 1.21 -12.96
CA LEU A 200 0.29 0.83 -11.57
C LEU A 200 1.34 -0.20 -11.15
N TYR A 201 1.96 0.02 -10.01
CA TYR A 201 2.83 -0.93 -9.34
C TYR A 201 2.15 -1.40 -8.05
N LEU A 202 2.12 -2.72 -7.82
CA LEU A 202 1.59 -3.33 -6.61
C LEU A 202 2.66 -4.23 -6.00
N VAL A 203 2.90 -4.09 -4.70
CA VAL A 203 3.79 -5.00 -3.95
C VAL A 203 2.98 -5.88 -3.02
N GLY A 204 3.60 -6.98 -2.56
CA GLY A 204 3.00 -7.83 -1.56
C GLY A 204 3.73 -9.16 -1.41
N TYR A 205 3.13 -10.07 -0.65
CA TYR A 205 3.78 -11.33 -0.31
C TYR A 205 2.79 -12.50 -0.18
N THR A 206 3.33 -13.71 -0.21
CA THR A 206 2.58 -14.95 0.03
C THR A 206 2.69 -15.40 1.50
N LYS A 207 1.79 -16.28 1.95
CA LYS A 207 1.93 -17.00 3.24
C LYS A 207 3.27 -17.77 3.34
N GLY A 208 3.87 -18.16 2.20
CA GLY A 208 5.19 -18.77 2.12
C GLY A 208 6.35 -17.79 2.11
N ALA A 209 6.11 -16.53 2.51
CA ALA A 209 7.12 -15.48 2.64
C ALA A 209 7.79 -15.03 1.32
N LYS A 210 7.23 -15.36 0.16
CA LYS A 210 7.71 -14.87 -1.15
C LYS A 210 7.17 -13.47 -1.41
N VAL A 211 8.05 -12.54 -1.78
CA VAL A 211 7.73 -11.15 -2.09
C VAL A 211 7.65 -10.94 -3.60
N TYR A 212 6.61 -10.24 -4.04
CA TYR A 212 6.38 -9.96 -5.45
C TYR A 212 6.08 -8.47 -5.69
N LEU A 213 6.39 -8.03 -6.92
CA LEU A 213 5.97 -6.76 -7.50
C LEU A 213 5.20 -7.06 -8.79
N LEU A 214 4.05 -6.43 -8.98
CA LEU A 214 3.36 -6.35 -10.26
C LEU A 214 3.60 -5.00 -10.90
N SER A 215 3.72 -4.99 -12.23
CA SER A 215 3.69 -3.79 -13.06
C SER A 215 2.56 -3.95 -14.06
N CYS A 216 1.55 -3.09 -13.95
CA CYS A 216 0.32 -3.12 -14.73
C CYS A 216 0.22 -1.84 -15.55
N GLU A 217 0.11 -1.93 -16.87
CA GLU A 217 -0.13 -0.78 -17.73
C GLU A 217 -1.57 -0.29 -17.57
N GLU A 218 -1.76 1.03 -17.50
CA GLU A 218 -3.10 1.62 -17.61
C GLU A 218 -3.68 1.35 -19.00
N THR A 219 -4.84 0.72 -19.07
CA THR A 219 -5.45 0.28 -20.33
C THR A 219 -6.64 1.13 -20.75
N ALA A 220 -7.26 1.80 -19.80
CA ALA A 220 -8.27 2.84 -19.95
C ALA A 220 -8.15 3.71 -18.67
N PRO A 221 -8.67 4.94 -18.64
CA PRO A 221 -8.53 5.82 -17.47
C PRO A 221 -8.86 5.13 -16.15
N GLY A 222 -7.84 4.90 -15.32
CA GLY A 222 -7.95 4.25 -14.02
C GLY A 222 -8.20 2.74 -14.05
N LEU A 223 -7.97 2.01 -15.17
CA LEU A 223 -8.10 0.54 -15.26
C LEU A 223 -6.76 -0.11 -15.65
N PHE A 224 -6.41 -1.24 -15.02
CA PHE A 224 -5.07 -1.80 -15.07
C PHE A 224 -5.00 -3.30 -15.36
N PHE A 225 -6.10 -4.06 -15.18
CA PHE A 225 -6.00 -5.52 -15.15
C PHE A 225 -6.46 -6.22 -16.46
N SER A 226 -6.73 -5.45 -17.51
CA SER A 226 -7.22 -6.01 -18.78
C SER A 226 -6.12 -6.44 -19.76
N ARG A 227 -4.84 -6.16 -19.48
CA ARG A 227 -3.68 -6.58 -20.28
C ARG A 227 -2.74 -7.50 -19.52
N LYS A 228 -1.69 -7.99 -20.20
CA LYS A 228 -0.63 -8.80 -19.59
C LYS A 228 0.07 -7.99 -18.49
N ILE A 229 0.04 -8.50 -17.27
CA ILE A 229 0.70 -7.94 -16.10
C ILE A 229 2.08 -8.57 -15.99
N GLN A 230 3.11 -7.74 -15.80
CA GLN A 230 4.46 -8.24 -15.53
C GLN A 230 4.60 -8.51 -14.02
N LYS A 231 5.02 -9.72 -13.66
CA LYS A 231 5.24 -10.15 -12.27
C LYS A 231 6.72 -10.37 -12.01
N TYR A 232 7.23 -9.77 -10.92
CA TYR A 232 8.62 -9.91 -10.49
C TYR A 232 8.66 -10.60 -9.13
N PHE A 233 9.51 -11.62 -8.99
CA PHE A 233 9.87 -12.21 -7.71
C PHE A 233 11.05 -11.42 -7.12
N LEU A 234 10.83 -10.76 -5.98
CA LEU A 234 11.82 -9.88 -5.33
C LEU A 234 12.69 -10.61 -4.31
N GLY A 235 12.22 -11.74 -3.78
CA GLY A 235 12.89 -12.52 -2.74
C GLY A 235 11.97 -12.94 -1.60
N MET A 236 12.49 -12.96 -0.35
CA MET A 236 11.79 -13.52 0.81
C MET A 236 11.65 -12.49 1.94
N THR A 237 10.49 -12.43 2.61
CA THR A 237 10.23 -11.55 3.77
C THR A 237 11.21 -11.81 4.92
N THR A 238 11.71 -13.03 5.07
CA THR A 238 12.72 -13.39 6.07
C THR A 238 14.03 -12.60 5.94
N ARG A 239 14.24 -11.94 4.79
CA ARG A 239 15.43 -11.10 4.52
C ARG A 239 15.12 -9.62 4.46
N PHE A 240 13.91 -9.26 4.06
CA PHE A 240 13.55 -7.88 3.73
C PHE A 240 12.60 -7.24 4.75
N GLY A 241 12.05 -8.02 5.68
CA GLY A 241 10.85 -7.65 6.40
C GLY A 241 9.60 -7.95 5.57
N GLN A 242 8.44 -7.71 6.10
CA GLN A 242 7.21 -7.69 5.28
C GLN A 242 7.22 -6.39 4.49
N ILE A 243 7.09 -6.51 3.16
CA ILE A 243 7.05 -5.33 2.30
C ILE A 243 5.66 -4.73 2.39
N GLU A 244 5.56 -3.49 2.88
CA GLU A 244 4.30 -2.80 3.15
C GLU A 244 4.33 -1.30 2.78
N GLY A 245 5.38 -0.85 2.07
CA GLY A 245 5.42 0.51 1.55
C GLY A 245 5.99 0.59 0.15
N LEU A 246 5.33 1.38 -0.71
CA LEU A 246 5.71 1.58 -2.10
C LEU A 246 5.39 3.00 -2.56
N THR A 247 6.37 3.72 -3.10
CA THR A 247 6.13 5.00 -3.77
C THR A 247 7.09 5.21 -4.94
N ALA A 248 6.64 5.94 -5.95
CA ALA A 248 7.42 6.22 -7.16
C ALA A 248 8.08 7.59 -7.12
N THR A 249 9.25 7.68 -7.77
CA THR A 249 9.92 8.92 -8.17
C THR A 249 10.09 8.95 -9.70
N GLU A 250 10.75 9.96 -10.23
CA GLU A 250 11.12 9.99 -11.65
C GLU A 250 12.13 8.90 -12.04
N GLU A 251 12.94 8.41 -11.11
CA GLU A 251 14.04 7.47 -11.38
C GLU A 251 13.70 6.01 -11.05
N GLY A 252 12.73 5.77 -10.15
CA GLY A 252 12.41 4.43 -9.66
C GLY A 252 11.45 4.40 -8.49
N LEU A 253 11.40 3.25 -7.84
CA LEU A 253 10.50 2.94 -6.75
C LEU A 253 11.25 2.91 -5.42
N TYR A 254 10.78 3.67 -4.41
CA TYR A 254 11.08 3.37 -3.02
C TYR A 254 10.17 2.26 -2.52
N ILE A 255 10.75 1.31 -1.82
CA ILE A 255 10.06 0.16 -1.24
C ILE A 255 10.48 0.08 0.22
N SER A 256 9.55 0.03 1.16
CA SER A 256 9.86 -0.22 2.58
C SER A 256 9.38 -1.59 3.02
N GLY A 257 10.16 -2.19 3.92
CA GLY A 257 9.77 -3.38 4.65
C GLY A 257 9.76 -3.10 6.14
N GLU A 258 8.69 -3.51 6.82
CA GLU A 258 8.60 -3.50 8.27
C GLU A 258 9.48 -4.57 8.94
N GLN A 259 9.66 -4.47 10.25
CA GLN A 259 10.40 -5.47 11.00
C GLN A 259 9.63 -6.80 11.01
N PHE A 260 10.29 -7.87 10.57
CA PHE A 260 9.75 -9.23 10.64
C PHE A 260 10.51 -10.07 11.66
N LYS A 261 9.80 -10.57 12.67
CA LYS A 261 10.34 -11.49 13.68
C LYS A 261 9.61 -12.82 13.66
N PHE A 262 10.34 -13.90 13.43
CA PHE A 262 9.79 -15.24 13.51
C PHE A 262 10.83 -16.23 14.05
N LYS A 263 10.61 -16.77 15.26
CA LYS A 263 11.56 -17.65 15.96
C LYS A 263 12.95 -16.99 16.06
N ILE A 264 13.96 -17.57 15.39
CA ILE A 264 15.34 -17.06 15.34
C ILE A 264 15.59 -16.05 14.22
N ILE A 265 14.60 -15.84 13.34
CA ILE A 265 14.71 -14.90 12.21
C ILE A 265 14.29 -13.53 12.71
N ASN A 266 15.15 -12.54 12.48
CA ASN A 266 14.86 -11.12 12.76
C ASN A 266 15.34 -10.29 11.56
N ALA A 267 14.41 -9.94 10.66
CA ALA A 267 14.67 -9.00 9.58
C ALA A 267 14.27 -7.60 10.06
N ARG A 268 15.23 -6.67 10.07
CA ARG A 268 14.98 -5.28 10.45
C ARG A 268 14.22 -4.54 9.33
N GLN A 269 13.50 -3.52 9.70
CA GLN A 269 12.85 -2.58 8.77
C GLN A 269 13.88 -1.91 7.86
N ARG A 270 13.59 -1.85 6.56
CA ARG A 270 14.54 -1.37 5.53
C ARG A 270 13.86 -0.55 4.46
N LEU A 271 14.62 0.35 3.88
CA LEU A 271 14.27 1.09 2.67
C LEU A 271 15.13 0.61 1.50
N TYR A 272 14.49 0.39 0.38
CA TYR A 272 15.10 0.02 -0.91
C TYR A 272 14.79 1.08 -1.94
N PHE A 273 15.66 1.23 -2.94
CA PHE A 273 15.40 2.02 -4.13
C PHE A 273 15.64 1.19 -5.37
N LEU A 274 14.58 0.86 -6.09
CA LEU A 274 14.60 0.05 -7.29
C LEU A 274 14.46 0.95 -8.54
N PRO A 275 15.55 1.18 -9.31
CA PRO A 275 15.48 1.99 -10.53
C PRO A 275 14.56 1.37 -11.59
N PHE A 276 13.80 2.18 -12.33
CA PHE A 276 12.91 1.70 -13.40
C PHE A 276 13.63 0.93 -14.52
N LYS A 277 14.90 1.21 -14.78
CA LYS A 277 15.72 0.46 -15.76
C LYS A 277 15.82 -1.05 -15.45
N GLU A 278 15.62 -1.45 -14.20
CA GLU A 278 15.64 -2.86 -13.76
C GLU A 278 14.31 -3.58 -14.02
N LEU A 279 13.26 -2.81 -14.35
CA LEU A 279 11.91 -3.31 -14.63
C LEU A 279 11.61 -3.47 -16.14
N ASN A 280 12.59 -3.23 -17.00
CA ASN A 280 12.48 -3.34 -18.46
C ASN A 280 12.86 -4.72 -18.99
#